data_578ec6058c079a684db244a0ac8a3b72
#
_entry.id   578ec6058c079a684db244a0ac8a3b72
#
_cell.length_a   1.000
_cell.length_b   1.000
_cell.length_c   1.000
_cell.angle_alpha   90.00
_cell.angle_beta   90.00
_cell.angle_gamma   90.00
#
_symmetry.space_group_name_H-M   'P 1'
#
loop_
_entity.id
_entity.type
_entity.pdbx_description
1 polymer ?
#
loop_
_entity_poly.entity_id
_entity_poly.type
_entity_poly.pdbx_seq_one_letter_code
_entity_poly.pdbx_strand_id
1 'polypeptide(L)'
;MITITTLAEHPELVPDVVEIAWREWGGLQPEHEHARWLREAERDSRLHSPTSAAFVALDGDRAVGVVQLHEFELDDMRDRSPWVCGMVVLPEYRGAGVGRRLLAALERFAAAERVPRLWVFTEHAAGFYERCGWQRHGVAVQDDGPGIVLTRMLS
;
A
#
# COMPACT_ATOMS: atom_id res chain seq x y z
N MET A 1 17.21 6.51 -11.34
CA MET A 1 16.30 5.54 -11.99
C MET A 1 15.46 4.84 -10.91
N ILE A 2 14.17 4.80 -11.11
CA ILE A 2 13.28 4.13 -10.17
C ILE A 2 13.12 2.66 -10.53
N THR A 3 13.30 1.80 -9.54
CA THR A 3 13.03 0.36 -9.68
C THR A 3 12.01 -0.06 -8.62
N ILE A 4 11.27 -1.12 -8.89
CA ILE A 4 10.29 -1.66 -7.94
C ILE A 4 10.80 -3.03 -7.47
N THR A 5 10.82 -3.20 -6.16
CA THR A 5 11.18 -4.48 -5.54
C THR A 5 10.13 -4.84 -4.48
N THR A 6 10.37 -5.92 -3.76
CA THR A 6 9.48 -6.36 -2.69
C THR A 6 10.21 -6.34 -1.36
N LEU A 7 9.48 -6.11 -0.29
CA LEU A 7 10.05 -6.14 1.04
C LEU A 7 10.52 -7.56 1.41
N ALA A 8 9.85 -8.58 0.88
CA ALA A 8 10.24 -9.97 1.10
C ALA A 8 11.62 -10.29 0.55
N GLU A 9 11.99 -9.71 -0.60
CA GLU A 9 13.32 -9.87 -1.19
C GLU A 9 14.38 -9.01 -0.49
N HIS A 10 13.96 -7.89 0.10
CA HIS A 10 14.86 -6.91 0.71
C HIS A 10 14.37 -6.49 2.11
N PRO A 11 14.36 -7.44 3.07
CA PRO A 11 13.86 -7.12 4.42
C PRO A 11 14.69 -6.06 5.14
N GLU A 12 15.91 -5.80 4.69
CA GLU A 12 16.75 -4.72 5.22
C GLU A 12 16.16 -3.33 4.98
N LEU A 13 15.17 -3.21 4.09
CA LEU A 13 14.47 -1.95 3.82
C LEU A 13 13.40 -1.62 4.85
N VAL A 14 13.09 -2.52 5.78
CA VAL A 14 12.03 -2.30 6.77
C VAL A 14 12.16 -0.96 7.50
N PRO A 15 13.33 -0.58 8.05
CA PRO A 15 13.42 0.71 8.75
C PRO A 15 13.06 1.90 7.86
N ASP A 16 13.50 1.90 6.61
CA ASP A 16 13.22 2.99 5.68
C ASP A 16 11.74 3.05 5.30
N VAL A 17 11.13 1.89 5.07
CA VAL A 17 9.70 1.80 4.75
C VAL A 17 8.86 2.29 5.91
N VAL A 18 9.19 1.89 7.13
CA VAL A 18 8.47 2.34 8.33
C VAL A 18 8.62 3.85 8.51
N GLU A 19 9.81 4.41 8.25
CA GLU A 19 10.03 5.85 8.35
C GLU A 19 9.19 6.63 7.36
N ILE A 20 9.08 6.14 6.11
CA ILE A 20 8.23 6.78 5.09
C ILE A 20 6.77 6.80 5.57
N ALA A 21 6.27 5.66 6.05
CA ALA A 21 4.90 5.57 6.55
C ALA A 21 4.68 6.43 7.78
N TRP A 22 5.66 6.48 8.69
CA TRP A 22 5.58 7.27 9.92
C TRP A 22 5.50 8.77 9.62
N ARG A 23 6.27 9.26 8.67
CA ARG A 23 6.19 10.66 8.24
C ARG A 23 4.82 11.03 7.69
N GLU A 24 4.18 10.10 7.00
CA GLU A 24 2.87 10.37 6.39
C GLU A 24 1.73 10.24 7.40
N TRP A 25 1.76 9.20 8.24
CA TRP A 25 0.61 8.84 9.09
C TRP A 25 0.88 8.83 10.59
N GLY A 26 2.14 8.95 11.01
CA GLY A 26 2.48 8.94 12.44
C GLY A 26 1.89 10.10 13.22
N GLY A 27 1.92 11.28 12.62
CA GLY A 27 1.27 12.47 13.16
C GLY A 27 1.64 12.75 14.62
N LEU A 28 0.63 12.88 15.45
CA LEU A 28 0.79 13.14 16.89
C LEU A 28 0.80 11.87 17.74
N GLN A 29 0.99 10.71 17.12
CA GLN A 29 1.04 9.46 17.86
C GLN A 29 2.26 9.39 18.78
N PRO A 30 2.14 8.71 19.94
CA PRO A 30 3.27 8.53 20.85
C PRO A 30 4.43 7.78 20.20
N GLU A 31 5.67 8.06 20.65
CA GLU A 31 6.86 7.41 20.10
C GLU A 31 6.83 5.89 20.14
N HIS A 32 6.19 5.31 21.18
CA HIS A 32 6.12 3.84 21.26
C HIS A 32 5.35 3.22 20.10
N GLU A 33 4.47 3.99 19.44
CA GLU A 33 3.77 3.53 18.25
C GLU A 33 4.73 3.35 17.07
N HIS A 34 5.73 4.21 16.94
CA HIS A 34 6.77 4.06 15.92
C HIS A 34 7.51 2.72 16.11
N ALA A 35 7.88 2.41 17.34
CA ALA A 35 8.54 1.14 17.66
C ALA A 35 7.63 -0.06 17.37
N ARG A 36 6.33 0.07 17.64
CA ARG A 36 5.35 -0.98 17.35
C ARG A 36 5.23 -1.22 15.84
N TRP A 37 5.16 -0.16 15.06
CA TRP A 37 5.10 -0.27 13.59
C TRP A 37 6.34 -0.98 13.05
N LEU A 38 7.51 -0.64 13.61
CA LEU A 38 8.77 -1.27 13.21
C LEU A 38 8.75 -2.78 13.51
N ARG A 39 8.32 -3.17 14.72
CA ARG A 39 8.23 -4.58 15.08
C ARG A 39 7.26 -5.36 14.20
N GLU A 40 6.10 -4.78 13.92
CA GLU A 40 5.10 -5.41 13.06
C GLU A 40 5.62 -5.57 11.63
N ALA A 41 6.27 -4.54 11.11
CA ALA A 41 6.85 -4.59 9.77
C ALA A 41 7.98 -5.63 9.68
N GLU A 42 8.82 -5.74 10.70
CA GLU A 42 9.87 -6.75 10.75
C GLU A 42 9.27 -8.17 10.78
N ARG A 43 8.23 -8.37 11.59
CA ARG A 43 7.54 -9.66 11.66
C ARG A 43 6.96 -10.07 10.31
N ASP A 44 6.36 -9.12 9.59
CA ASP A 44 5.62 -9.38 8.36
C ASP A 44 6.46 -9.20 7.09
N SER A 45 7.72 -8.77 7.21
CA SER A 45 8.55 -8.37 6.06
C SER A 45 8.75 -9.48 5.02
N ARG A 46 8.72 -10.73 5.46
CA ARG A 46 8.95 -11.87 4.57
C ARG A 46 7.67 -12.41 3.94
N LEU A 47 6.51 -11.88 4.33
CA LEU A 47 5.25 -12.33 3.75
C LEU A 47 5.12 -11.83 2.31
N HIS A 48 4.81 -12.76 1.41
CA HIS A 48 4.65 -12.45 0.00
C HIS A 48 3.61 -13.41 -0.58
N SER A 49 2.35 -13.11 -0.31
CA SER A 49 1.21 -13.95 -0.65
C SER A 49 0.07 -13.07 -1.18
N PRO A 50 -0.97 -13.68 -1.75
CA PRO A 50 -2.14 -12.91 -2.22
C PRO A 50 -2.85 -12.08 -1.16
N THR A 51 -2.59 -12.33 0.13
CA THR A 51 -3.22 -11.58 1.22
C THR A 51 -2.25 -10.78 2.07
N SER A 52 -0.96 -10.81 1.75
CA SER A 52 0.04 -10.02 2.48
C SER A 52 1.30 -9.87 1.65
N ALA A 53 1.57 -8.66 1.19
CA ALA A 53 2.77 -8.34 0.41
C ALA A 53 3.07 -6.86 0.53
N ALA A 54 4.33 -6.47 0.29
CA ALA A 54 4.74 -5.08 0.25
C ALA A 54 5.68 -4.85 -0.92
N PHE A 55 5.41 -3.80 -1.69
CA PHE A 55 6.21 -3.39 -2.84
C PHE A 55 6.85 -2.05 -2.53
N VAL A 56 8.14 -1.92 -2.86
CA VAL A 56 8.95 -0.76 -2.52
C VAL A 56 9.55 -0.16 -3.80
N ALA A 57 9.43 1.15 -3.93
CA ALA A 57 10.09 1.88 -5.00
C ALA A 57 11.45 2.36 -4.51
N LEU A 58 12.49 2.12 -5.30
CA LEU A 58 13.85 2.51 -5.00
C LEU A 58 14.35 3.52 -6.03
N ASP A 59 15.05 4.55 -5.55
CA ASP A 59 15.88 5.40 -6.38
C ASP A 59 17.33 5.05 -6.04
N GLY A 60 17.97 4.21 -6.89
CA GLY A 60 19.21 3.56 -6.47
C GLY A 60 18.96 2.66 -5.27
N ASP A 61 19.63 2.95 -4.17
CA ASP A 61 19.46 2.21 -2.91
C ASP A 61 18.46 2.84 -1.95
N ARG A 62 17.90 3.99 -2.29
CA ARG A 62 17.01 4.74 -1.41
C ARG A 62 15.56 4.32 -1.62
N ALA A 63 14.88 3.94 -0.56
CA ALA A 63 13.44 3.70 -0.60
C ALA A 63 12.70 5.05 -0.70
N VAL A 64 11.83 5.18 -1.70
CA VAL A 64 11.12 6.43 -1.97
C VAL A 64 9.60 6.27 -2.01
N GLY A 65 9.11 5.06 -1.94
CA GLY A 65 7.68 4.80 -1.94
C GLY A 65 7.38 3.36 -1.57
N VAL A 66 6.15 3.12 -1.16
CA VAL A 66 5.70 1.79 -0.75
C VAL A 66 4.20 1.63 -1.03
N VAL A 67 3.78 0.41 -1.29
CA VAL A 67 2.38 0.01 -1.32
C VAL A 67 2.28 -1.39 -0.74
N GLN A 68 1.17 -1.66 -0.06
CA GLN A 68 0.96 -2.95 0.60
C GLN A 68 -0.32 -3.61 0.11
N LEU A 69 -0.35 -4.93 0.26
CA LEU A 69 -1.52 -5.76 0.03
C LEU A 69 -1.86 -6.44 1.34
N HIS A 70 -3.08 -6.26 1.82
CA HIS A 70 -3.57 -6.85 3.07
C HIS A 70 -4.84 -7.66 2.82
N GLU A 71 -5.06 -8.64 3.68
CA GLU A 71 -6.27 -9.45 3.58
C GLU A 71 -7.54 -8.62 3.82
N PHE A 72 -7.53 -7.79 4.88
CA PHE A 72 -8.67 -6.95 5.26
C PHE A 72 -8.22 -5.53 5.56
N GLU A 73 -9.09 -4.57 5.28
CA GLU A 73 -8.84 -3.16 5.58
C GLU A 73 -9.96 -2.57 6.44
N LEU A 74 -11.22 -2.90 6.14
CA LEU A 74 -12.38 -2.33 6.83
C LEU A 74 -13.10 -3.43 7.61
N ASP A 75 -13.41 -3.16 8.88
CA ASP A 75 -14.01 -4.15 9.77
C ASP A 75 -15.39 -4.62 9.32
N ASP A 76 -16.16 -3.73 8.70
CA ASP A 76 -17.51 -4.05 8.24
C ASP A 76 -17.56 -4.52 6.78
N MET A 77 -16.41 -4.75 6.16
CA MET A 77 -16.30 -5.23 4.77
C MET A 77 -15.36 -6.42 4.68
N ARG A 78 -15.47 -7.35 5.62
CA ARG A 78 -14.63 -8.55 5.65
C ARG A 78 -15.00 -9.60 4.61
N ASP A 79 -16.11 -9.39 3.90
CA ASP A 79 -16.49 -10.17 2.74
C ASP A 79 -15.69 -9.81 1.49
N ARG A 80 -14.84 -8.80 1.57
CA ARG A 80 -14.01 -8.30 0.46
C ARG A 80 -12.54 -8.44 0.81
N SER A 81 -11.77 -8.94 -0.15
CA SER A 81 -10.33 -9.22 0.02
C SER A 81 -9.71 -9.50 -1.35
N PRO A 82 -8.42 -9.24 -1.59
CA PRO A 82 -7.53 -8.46 -0.70
C PRO A 82 -7.61 -6.96 -0.98
N TRP A 83 -6.97 -6.18 -0.13
CA TRP A 83 -7.00 -4.72 -0.18
C TRP A 83 -5.62 -4.14 -0.46
N VAL A 84 -5.59 -3.15 -1.35
CA VAL A 84 -4.42 -2.27 -1.51
C VAL A 84 -4.46 -1.26 -0.38
N CYS A 85 -3.36 -1.10 0.33
CA CYS A 85 -3.27 -0.15 1.43
C CYS A 85 -1.85 0.36 1.62
N GLY A 86 -1.69 1.39 2.44
CA GLY A 86 -0.39 1.92 2.77
C GLY A 86 0.38 2.51 1.61
N MET A 87 -0.30 3.03 0.57
CA MET A 87 0.37 3.67 -0.55
C MET A 87 0.89 5.04 -0.15
N VAL A 88 2.20 5.22 -0.21
CA VAL A 88 2.82 6.52 0.01
C VAL A 88 4.09 6.66 -0.82
N VAL A 89 4.30 7.85 -1.38
CA VAL A 89 5.50 8.23 -2.12
C VAL A 89 6.06 9.48 -1.45
N LEU A 90 7.38 9.54 -1.24
CA LEU A 90 8.01 10.72 -0.67
C LEU A 90 7.64 11.98 -1.48
N PRO A 91 7.41 13.13 -0.81
CA PRO A 91 6.95 14.33 -1.50
C PRO A 91 7.79 14.73 -2.71
N GLU A 92 9.12 14.65 -2.62
CA GLU A 92 10.02 15.02 -3.70
C GLU A 92 9.97 14.08 -4.91
N TYR A 93 9.33 12.93 -4.77
CA TYR A 93 9.16 11.95 -5.86
C TYR A 93 7.73 11.89 -6.40
N ARG A 94 6.83 12.73 -5.89
CA ARG A 94 5.44 12.76 -6.35
C ARG A 94 5.33 13.43 -7.72
N GLY A 95 4.31 13.04 -8.49
CA GLY A 95 4.07 13.58 -9.81
C GLY A 95 4.94 13.00 -10.93
N ALA A 96 5.77 11.98 -10.62
CA ALA A 96 6.66 11.35 -11.59
C ALA A 96 6.27 9.90 -11.92
N GLY A 97 5.08 9.47 -11.52
CA GLY A 97 4.57 8.14 -11.85
C GLY A 97 5.02 7.01 -10.93
N VAL A 98 5.67 7.31 -9.80
CA VAL A 98 6.15 6.28 -8.87
C VAL A 98 4.99 5.47 -8.29
N GLY A 99 3.94 6.14 -7.83
CA GLY A 99 2.76 5.47 -7.27
C GLY A 99 2.07 4.57 -8.30
N ARG A 100 1.98 5.03 -9.55
CA ARG A 100 1.42 4.24 -10.64
C ARG A 100 2.25 2.97 -10.89
N ARG A 101 3.57 3.08 -10.85
CA ARG A 101 4.46 1.93 -11.03
C ARG A 101 4.36 0.93 -9.88
N LEU A 102 4.26 1.44 -8.64
CA LEU A 102 4.02 0.60 -7.47
C LEU A 102 2.71 -0.18 -7.61
N LEU A 103 1.64 0.52 -7.93
CA LEU A 103 0.32 -0.09 -8.09
C LEU A 103 0.33 -1.13 -9.21
N ALA A 104 0.97 -0.82 -10.34
CA ALA A 104 1.06 -1.75 -11.46
C ALA A 104 1.82 -3.03 -11.07
N ALA A 105 2.89 -2.91 -10.29
CA ALA A 105 3.64 -4.08 -9.82
C ALA A 105 2.78 -4.96 -8.90
N LEU A 106 2.03 -4.35 -8.00
CA LEU A 106 1.10 -5.07 -7.12
C LEU A 106 0.00 -5.77 -7.92
N GLU A 107 -0.58 -5.06 -8.90
CA GLU A 107 -1.63 -5.63 -9.75
C GLU A 107 -1.12 -6.83 -10.55
N ARG A 108 0.10 -6.73 -11.12
CA ARG A 108 0.70 -7.85 -11.85
C ARG A 108 0.93 -9.05 -10.94
N PHE A 109 1.41 -8.82 -9.73
CA PHE A 109 1.60 -9.89 -8.75
C PHE A 109 0.26 -10.56 -8.42
N ALA A 110 -0.75 -9.77 -8.09
CA ALA A 110 -2.06 -10.28 -7.73
C ALA A 110 -2.69 -11.09 -8.89
N ALA A 111 -2.55 -10.59 -10.12
CA ALA A 111 -3.05 -11.30 -11.30
C ALA A 111 -2.33 -12.63 -11.50
N ALA A 112 -1.00 -12.66 -11.31
CA ALA A 112 -0.22 -13.90 -11.41
C ALA A 112 -0.62 -14.92 -10.34
N GLU A 113 -1.05 -14.44 -9.18
CA GLU A 113 -1.56 -15.28 -8.09
C GLU A 113 -3.05 -15.61 -8.24
N ARG A 114 -3.64 -15.24 -9.38
CA ARG A 114 -5.04 -15.52 -9.73
C ARG A 114 -6.06 -14.85 -8.80
N VAL A 115 -5.70 -13.72 -8.23
CA VAL A 115 -6.62 -12.86 -7.49
C VAL A 115 -7.56 -12.22 -8.52
N PRO A 116 -8.89 -12.43 -8.42
CA PRO A 116 -9.81 -11.93 -9.45
C PRO A 116 -10.12 -10.44 -9.30
N ARG A 117 -9.98 -9.90 -8.12
CA ARG A 117 -10.46 -8.56 -7.81
C ARG A 117 -9.70 -7.95 -6.63
N LEU A 118 -9.35 -6.67 -6.76
CA LEU A 118 -8.70 -5.90 -5.70
C LEU A 118 -9.64 -4.80 -5.20
N TRP A 119 -9.41 -4.38 -3.96
CA TRP A 119 -10.16 -3.32 -3.30
C TRP A 119 -9.20 -2.28 -2.75
N VAL A 120 -9.67 -1.03 -2.62
CA VAL A 120 -8.94 0.03 -1.93
C VAL A 120 -9.93 0.96 -1.24
N PHE A 121 -9.55 1.44 -0.06
CA PHE A 121 -10.24 2.53 0.63
C PHE A 121 -9.31 3.73 0.63
N THR A 122 -9.80 4.89 0.20
CA THR A 122 -8.99 6.11 0.21
C THR A 122 -9.83 7.31 0.60
N GLU A 123 -9.24 8.19 1.39
CA GLU A 123 -9.88 9.44 1.78
C GLU A 123 -9.66 10.53 0.73
N HIS A 124 -8.50 10.54 0.06
CA HIS A 124 -8.09 11.66 -0.77
C HIS A 124 -7.59 11.30 -2.17
N ALA A 125 -7.42 10.02 -2.49
CA ALA A 125 -6.76 9.61 -3.74
C ALA A 125 -7.67 8.88 -4.72
N ALA A 126 -9.00 9.03 -4.61
CA ALA A 126 -9.93 8.34 -5.51
C ALA A 126 -9.62 8.63 -6.98
N GLY A 127 -9.30 9.90 -7.31
CA GLY A 127 -8.96 10.28 -8.67
C GLY A 127 -7.72 9.58 -9.21
N PHE A 128 -6.72 9.35 -8.36
CA PHE A 128 -5.53 8.59 -8.76
C PHE A 128 -5.90 7.17 -9.16
N TYR A 129 -6.70 6.49 -8.33
CA TYR A 129 -7.11 5.11 -8.65
C TYR A 129 -8.00 5.06 -9.88
N GLU A 130 -8.88 6.04 -10.06
CA GLU A 130 -9.73 6.11 -11.27
C GLU A 130 -8.87 6.26 -12.54
N ARG A 131 -7.84 7.10 -12.50
CA ARG A 131 -6.91 7.26 -13.62
C ARG A 131 -6.11 5.98 -13.90
N CYS A 132 -5.97 5.12 -12.90
CA CYS A 132 -5.32 3.81 -13.04
C CYS A 132 -6.29 2.71 -13.47
N GLY A 133 -7.55 3.05 -13.75
CA GLY A 133 -8.53 2.10 -14.26
C GLY A 133 -9.42 1.46 -13.20
N TRP A 134 -9.39 1.96 -11.98
CA TRP A 134 -10.25 1.49 -10.90
C TRP A 134 -11.62 2.14 -10.96
N GLN A 135 -12.63 1.47 -10.45
CA GLN A 135 -14.01 1.95 -10.44
C GLN A 135 -14.48 2.21 -9.01
N ARG A 136 -15.22 3.31 -8.84
CA ARG A 136 -15.84 3.59 -7.54
C ARG A 136 -16.90 2.53 -7.24
N HIS A 137 -16.87 2.04 -6.02
CA HIS A 137 -17.84 1.04 -5.55
C HIS A 137 -18.82 1.65 -4.53
N GLY A 138 -18.34 2.53 -3.67
CA GLY A 138 -19.17 3.14 -2.63
C GLY A 138 -18.37 4.00 -1.68
N VAL A 139 -19.01 4.36 -0.57
CA VAL A 139 -18.39 5.13 0.50
C VAL A 139 -18.31 4.28 1.76
N ALA A 140 -17.33 4.57 2.61
CA ALA A 140 -17.16 3.92 3.89
C ALA A 140 -16.57 4.91 4.89
N VAL A 141 -16.58 4.57 6.16
CA VAL A 141 -16.01 5.40 7.23
C VAL A 141 -15.02 4.56 8.01
N GLN A 142 -13.80 5.09 8.16
CA GLN A 142 -12.81 4.56 9.09
C GLN A 142 -12.62 5.55 10.24
N ASP A 143 -11.73 5.21 11.18
CA ASP A 143 -11.47 6.02 12.38
C ASP A 143 -11.17 7.48 12.05
N ASP A 144 -10.48 7.73 10.94
CA ASP A 144 -10.08 9.08 10.52
C ASP A 144 -11.14 9.80 9.68
N GLY A 145 -12.25 9.15 9.37
CA GLY A 145 -13.36 9.77 8.65
C GLY A 145 -13.82 9.01 7.43
N PRO A 146 -14.68 9.65 6.62
CA PRO A 146 -15.25 9.03 5.43
C PRO A 146 -14.26 8.96 4.27
N GLY A 147 -14.46 7.99 3.40
CA GLY A 147 -13.66 7.84 2.19
C GLY A 147 -14.38 7.02 1.14
N ILE A 148 -13.71 6.79 0.03
CA ILE A 148 -14.24 6.09 -1.13
C ILE A 148 -13.64 4.70 -1.19
N VAL A 149 -14.51 3.72 -1.45
CA VAL A 149 -14.08 2.35 -1.78
C VAL A 149 -14.06 2.22 -3.29
N LEU A 150 -12.94 1.77 -3.83
CA LEU A 150 -12.82 1.49 -5.25
C LEU A 150 -12.39 0.04 -5.43
N THR A 151 -12.59 -0.46 -6.64
CA THR A 151 -12.28 -1.85 -6.95
C THR A 151 -11.72 -1.95 -8.37
N ARG A 152 -10.91 -2.98 -8.58
CA ARG A 152 -10.39 -3.32 -9.91
C ARG A 152 -10.50 -4.81 -10.15
N MET A 153 -11.17 -5.16 -11.24
CA MET A 153 -11.21 -6.54 -11.73
C MET A 153 -9.89 -6.84 -12.45
N LEU A 154 -9.28 -7.98 -12.14
CA LEU A 154 -8.00 -8.37 -12.75
C LEU A 154 -8.16 -9.40 -13.86
N SER A 155 -9.33 -9.96 -13.98
CA SER A 155 -9.59 -10.95 -15.02
C SER A 155 -11.02 -10.87 -15.52
#